data_f0f5862ac56d579e808e206b3c4ff804
#
_entry.id   f0f5862ac56d579e808e206b3c4ff804
#
_cell.length_a   1.000
_cell.length_b   1.000
_cell.length_c   1.000
_cell.angle_alpha   90.00
_cell.angle_beta   90.00
_cell.angle_gamma   90.00
#
_symmetry.space_group_name_H-M   'P 1'
#
loop_
_entity.id
_entity.type
_entity.pdbx_description
1 polymer ?
#
loop_
_entity_poly.entity_id
_entity_poly.type
_entity_poly.pdbx_seq_one_letter_code
_entity_poly.pdbx_strand_id
1 'polypeptide(L)'
;PICLSCPLSTYCEARRVGNPEDYPPAKAQRAVPTVKNVSLILVCDGDVLLLRRPELGLWGGLWEPPTLALDEGETEQAGLLRLGKDRLGITLPVEKARPLAPFTHVLTHRIMRFAPYVLSVPSLPMLRLDGYTAQRLLRPDSPQSIGLSAWVSSLLARVVEDSSQPGLF
;
A
#
# COMPACT_ATOMS: atom_id res chain seq x y z
N PRO A 1 -10.58 29.78 -20.50
CA PRO A 1 -11.88 29.75 -19.81
C PRO A 1 -13.00 30.26 -20.72
N ILE A 2 -14.25 29.77 -20.53
CA ILE A 2 -15.41 30.17 -21.35
C ILE A 2 -16.13 31.34 -20.66
N CYS A 3 -15.53 32.51 -20.70
CA CYS A 3 -15.97 33.67 -19.95
C CYS A 3 -17.33 34.22 -20.40
N LEU A 4 -17.70 34.06 -21.69
CA LEU A 4 -18.96 34.57 -22.24
C LEU A 4 -20.19 33.84 -21.69
N SER A 5 -20.06 32.56 -21.33
CA SER A 5 -21.15 31.76 -20.76
C SER A 5 -21.02 31.55 -19.25
N CYS A 6 -20.06 32.18 -18.62
CA CYS A 6 -19.83 32.01 -17.18
C CYS A 6 -20.86 32.79 -16.36
N PRO A 7 -21.62 32.17 -15.45
CA PRO A 7 -22.60 32.84 -14.61
C PRO A 7 -21.98 33.87 -13.65
N LEU A 8 -20.67 33.77 -13.37
CA LEU A 8 -19.94 34.71 -12.52
C LEU A 8 -19.20 35.80 -13.30
N SER A 9 -19.43 35.89 -14.62
CA SER A 9 -18.66 36.77 -15.50
C SER A 9 -18.69 38.24 -15.10
N THR A 10 -19.78 38.73 -14.53
CA THR A 10 -19.93 40.12 -14.06
C THR A 10 -19.20 40.44 -12.78
N TYR A 11 -18.88 39.43 -11.97
CA TYR A 11 -18.16 39.56 -10.68
C TYR A 11 -16.73 39.05 -10.75
N CYS A 12 -16.29 38.61 -11.92
CA CYS A 12 -15.00 37.96 -12.09
C CYS A 12 -13.86 39.00 -12.25
N GLU A 13 -12.97 39.09 -11.26
CA GLU A 13 -11.82 39.96 -11.28
C GLU A 13 -10.85 39.64 -12.42
N ALA A 14 -10.58 38.37 -12.68
CA ALA A 14 -9.72 37.92 -13.77
C ALA A 14 -10.21 38.41 -15.14
N ARG A 15 -11.53 38.41 -15.37
CA ARG A 15 -12.14 38.95 -16.58
C ARG A 15 -12.06 40.48 -16.61
N ARG A 16 -12.26 41.16 -15.48
CA ARG A 16 -12.18 42.63 -15.37
C ARG A 16 -10.77 43.13 -15.71
N VAL A 17 -9.74 42.42 -15.26
CA VAL A 17 -8.34 42.72 -15.53
C VAL A 17 -7.92 42.30 -16.96
N GLY A 18 -8.68 41.43 -17.63
CA GLY A 18 -8.45 41.07 -19.03
C GLY A 18 -7.52 39.84 -19.23
N ASN A 19 -7.14 39.17 -18.15
CA ASN A 19 -6.24 38.02 -18.22
C ASN A 19 -6.79 36.76 -17.49
N PRO A 20 -7.97 36.26 -17.83
CA PRO A 20 -8.57 35.10 -17.16
C PRO A 20 -7.74 33.81 -17.30
N GLU A 21 -6.84 33.74 -18.28
CA GLU A 21 -5.94 32.59 -18.50
C GLU A 21 -4.86 32.48 -17.40
N ASP A 22 -4.51 33.57 -16.74
CA ASP A 22 -3.48 33.60 -15.68
C ASP A 22 -4.02 33.13 -14.31
N TYR A 23 -5.33 32.82 -14.24
CA TYR A 23 -5.99 32.43 -13.00
C TYR A 23 -6.60 31.02 -13.08
N PRO A 24 -6.34 30.16 -12.05
CA PRO A 24 -5.41 30.40 -10.94
C PRO A 24 -3.95 30.36 -11.43
N PRO A 25 -3.05 31.09 -10.78
CA PRO A 25 -1.63 31.02 -11.13
C PRO A 25 -1.13 29.58 -11.06
N ALA A 26 -0.27 29.20 -12.02
CA ALA A 26 0.28 27.85 -12.07
C ALA A 26 0.95 27.51 -10.73
N LYS A 27 0.47 26.47 -10.07
CA LYS A 27 1.13 25.97 -8.86
C LYS A 27 2.53 25.46 -9.23
N ALA A 28 3.56 25.89 -8.51
CA ALA A 28 4.88 25.31 -8.62
C ALA A 28 4.75 23.78 -8.42
N GLN A 29 5.20 23.00 -9.39
CA GLN A 29 5.24 21.53 -9.27
C GLN A 29 6.21 21.19 -8.14
N ARG A 30 5.67 20.75 -7.00
CA ARG A 30 6.48 20.17 -5.93
C ARG A 30 6.79 18.74 -6.30
N ALA A 31 8.06 18.34 -6.16
CA ALA A 31 8.44 16.94 -6.31
C ALA A 31 7.62 16.07 -5.35
N VAL A 32 6.98 15.05 -5.86
CA VAL A 32 6.18 14.12 -5.06
C VAL A 32 7.14 13.11 -4.42
N PRO A 33 7.25 13.03 -3.08
CA PRO A 33 8.17 12.12 -2.43
C PRO A 33 7.79 10.66 -2.71
N THR A 34 8.80 9.82 -2.90
CA THR A 34 8.64 8.37 -3.06
C THR A 34 8.95 7.67 -1.74
N VAL A 35 8.01 6.85 -1.27
CA VAL A 35 8.18 5.98 -0.10
C VAL A 35 8.34 4.54 -0.58
N LYS A 36 9.45 3.91 -0.25
CA LYS A 36 9.70 2.50 -0.53
C LYS A 36 9.19 1.66 0.64
N ASN A 37 8.51 0.56 0.34
CA ASN A 37 7.93 -0.32 1.35
C ASN A 37 8.24 -1.77 1.03
N VAL A 38 8.44 -2.59 2.06
CA VAL A 38 8.34 -4.04 1.97
C VAL A 38 7.00 -4.49 2.52
N SER A 39 6.40 -5.49 1.88
CA SER A 39 5.14 -6.11 2.32
C SER A 39 5.34 -7.61 2.43
N LEU A 40 4.96 -8.20 3.57
CA LEU A 40 5.07 -9.63 3.81
C LEU A 40 3.71 -10.30 3.63
N ILE A 41 3.60 -11.17 2.62
CA ILE A 41 2.46 -12.06 2.44
C ILE A 41 2.77 -13.35 3.19
N LEU A 42 2.32 -13.45 4.44
CA LEU A 42 2.50 -14.63 5.27
C LEU A 42 1.36 -15.60 5.00
N VAL A 43 1.69 -16.77 4.43
CA VAL A 43 0.72 -17.79 4.03
C VAL A 43 0.78 -18.96 5.02
N CYS A 44 -0.39 -19.34 5.54
CA CYS A 44 -0.58 -20.49 6.41
C CYS A 44 -1.80 -21.29 5.92
N ASP A 45 -1.60 -22.56 5.54
CA ASP A 45 -2.64 -23.44 5.00
C ASP A 45 -3.47 -22.84 3.84
N GLY A 46 -2.79 -22.02 2.99
CA GLY A 46 -3.41 -21.33 1.87
C GLY A 46 -4.13 -20.03 2.23
N ASP A 47 -4.22 -19.71 3.51
CA ASP A 47 -4.75 -18.41 3.99
C ASP A 47 -3.63 -17.38 4.14
N VAL A 48 -3.94 -16.14 3.86
CA VAL A 48 -3.02 -14.99 3.98
C VAL A 48 -3.31 -14.21 5.25
N LEU A 49 -2.26 -13.88 6.01
CA LEU A 49 -2.37 -12.99 7.16
C LEU A 49 -2.61 -11.57 6.71
N LEU A 50 -3.72 -10.98 7.16
CA LEU A 50 -4.00 -9.56 7.05
C LEU A 50 -4.08 -8.92 8.43
N LEU A 51 -3.62 -7.69 8.52
CA LEU A 51 -3.63 -6.86 9.73
C LEU A 51 -4.48 -5.61 9.50
N ARG A 52 -5.28 -5.23 10.50
CA ARG A 52 -6.12 -4.05 10.44
C ARG A 52 -5.34 -2.82 10.91
N ARG A 53 -5.32 -1.79 10.08
CA ARG A 53 -4.71 -0.50 10.44
C ARG A 53 -5.54 0.21 11.53
N PRO A 54 -4.90 1.06 12.36
CA PRO A 54 -5.63 2.00 13.21
C PRO A 54 -6.59 2.86 12.40
N GLU A 55 -7.66 3.35 13.02
CA GLU A 55 -8.70 4.16 12.32
C GLU A 55 -8.13 5.47 11.73
N LEU A 56 -7.10 6.03 12.35
CA LEU A 56 -6.47 7.28 11.90
C LEU A 56 -5.30 7.00 10.96
N GLY A 57 -5.08 7.92 10.02
CA GLY A 57 -3.96 7.89 9.09
C GLY A 57 -4.31 7.34 7.71
N LEU A 58 -3.26 7.12 6.90
CA LEU A 58 -3.42 6.61 5.54
C LEU A 58 -3.99 5.18 5.58
N TRP A 59 -5.08 4.93 4.82
CA TRP A 59 -5.82 3.67 4.80
C TRP A 59 -6.35 3.21 6.16
N GLY A 60 -6.72 4.17 7.03
CA GLY A 60 -7.24 3.88 8.36
C GLY A 60 -8.41 2.91 8.36
N GLY A 61 -8.42 1.96 9.31
CA GLY A 61 -9.43 0.91 9.45
C GLY A 61 -9.42 -0.18 8.38
N LEU A 62 -8.63 -0.05 7.29
CA LEU A 62 -8.51 -1.06 6.24
C LEU A 62 -7.54 -2.17 6.63
N TRP A 63 -7.69 -3.31 5.96
CA TRP A 63 -6.85 -4.48 6.14
C TRP A 63 -5.76 -4.54 5.08
N GLU A 64 -4.55 -4.91 5.49
CA GLU A 64 -3.39 -5.06 4.61
C GLU A 64 -2.47 -6.18 5.11
N PRO A 65 -1.62 -6.77 4.25
CA PRO A 65 -0.53 -7.61 4.73
C PRO A 65 0.45 -6.76 5.57
N PRO A 66 1.18 -7.37 6.53
CA PRO A 66 2.23 -6.66 7.25
C PRO A 66 3.11 -5.86 6.30
N THR A 67 3.21 -4.55 6.53
CA THR A 67 3.91 -3.62 5.63
C THR A 67 4.73 -2.62 6.43
N LEU A 68 5.93 -2.32 5.95
CA LEU A 68 6.87 -1.41 6.59
C LEU A 68 7.55 -0.52 5.56
N ALA A 69 7.64 0.78 5.83
CA ALA A 69 8.46 1.69 5.05
C ALA A 69 9.96 1.43 5.31
N LEU A 70 10.74 1.38 4.24
CA LEU A 70 12.19 1.26 4.32
C LEU A 70 12.82 2.60 4.71
N ASP A 71 13.83 2.52 5.55
CA ASP A 71 14.68 3.65 5.86
C ASP A 71 15.61 3.98 4.67
N GLU A 72 16.23 5.14 4.66
CA GLU A 72 17.14 5.54 3.59
C GLU A 72 18.36 4.59 3.55
N GLY A 73 18.62 4.02 2.37
CA GLY A 73 19.70 3.04 2.19
C GLY A 73 19.42 1.63 2.71
N GLU A 74 18.26 1.40 3.32
CA GLU A 74 17.89 0.07 3.84
C GLU A 74 17.58 -0.90 2.69
N THR A 75 18.12 -2.13 2.79
CA THR A 75 17.80 -3.22 1.86
C THR A 75 16.42 -3.82 2.17
N GLU A 76 15.78 -4.45 1.18
CA GLU A 76 14.48 -5.11 1.35
C GLU A 76 14.57 -6.25 2.39
N GLN A 77 15.66 -7.02 2.41
CA GLN A 77 15.88 -8.08 3.41
C GLN A 77 15.98 -7.52 4.84
N ALA A 78 16.73 -6.42 5.03
CA ALA A 78 16.83 -5.75 6.32
C ALA A 78 15.46 -5.22 6.77
N GLY A 79 14.71 -4.62 5.85
CA GLY A 79 13.34 -4.16 6.10
C GLY A 79 12.38 -5.29 6.48
N LEU A 80 12.48 -6.48 5.86
CA LEU A 80 11.68 -7.66 6.23
C LEU A 80 12.02 -8.17 7.61
N LEU A 81 13.32 -8.23 7.99
CA LEU A 81 13.74 -8.60 9.35
C LEU A 81 13.19 -7.62 10.38
N ARG A 82 13.31 -6.33 10.10
CA ARG A 82 12.78 -5.26 10.95
C ARG A 82 11.25 -5.32 11.04
N LEU A 83 10.55 -5.57 9.94
CA LEU A 83 9.10 -5.78 9.91
C LEU A 83 8.68 -6.93 10.84
N GLY A 84 9.36 -8.09 10.75
CA GLY A 84 9.10 -9.23 11.64
C GLY A 84 9.28 -8.87 13.11
N LYS A 85 10.42 -8.26 13.45
CA LYS A 85 10.76 -7.89 14.82
C LYS A 85 9.85 -6.79 15.38
N ASP A 86 9.71 -5.68 14.66
CA ASP A 86 9.09 -4.48 15.19
C ASP A 86 7.56 -4.51 15.07
N ARG A 87 7.01 -5.11 14.00
CA ARG A 87 5.57 -5.14 13.74
C ARG A 87 4.87 -6.41 14.19
N LEU A 88 5.56 -7.55 14.16
CA LEU A 88 4.97 -8.85 14.45
C LEU A 88 5.55 -9.49 15.73
N GLY A 89 6.66 -8.99 16.26
CA GLY A 89 7.35 -9.54 17.44
C GLY A 89 7.98 -10.92 17.19
N ILE A 90 8.31 -11.25 15.94
CA ILE A 90 8.89 -12.54 15.53
C ILE A 90 10.15 -12.35 14.69
N THR A 91 11.00 -13.39 14.67
CA THR A 91 12.12 -13.48 13.73
C THR A 91 11.66 -14.22 12.48
N LEU A 92 11.79 -13.58 11.33
CA LEU A 92 11.41 -14.16 10.04
C LEU A 92 12.58 -14.87 9.38
N PRO A 93 12.41 -16.07 8.81
CA PRO A 93 13.39 -16.72 7.95
C PRO A 93 13.35 -16.06 6.55
N VAL A 94 13.91 -14.84 6.45
CA VAL A 94 13.80 -14.01 5.23
C VAL A 94 14.47 -14.64 4.02
N GLU A 95 15.40 -15.55 4.21
CA GLU A 95 16.05 -16.34 3.15
C GLU A 95 15.06 -17.29 2.44
N LYS A 96 13.94 -17.61 3.08
CA LYS A 96 12.84 -18.43 2.52
C LYS A 96 11.74 -17.58 1.92
N ALA A 97 11.79 -16.28 2.12
CA ALA A 97 10.79 -15.37 1.57
C ALA A 97 11.04 -15.16 0.06
N ARG A 98 10.06 -15.47 -0.76
CA ARG A 98 10.13 -15.35 -2.22
C ARG A 98 9.59 -13.99 -2.66
N PRO A 99 10.35 -13.22 -3.46
CA PRO A 99 9.87 -11.94 -3.96
C PRO A 99 8.75 -12.13 -5.01
N LEU A 100 7.76 -11.26 -4.99
CA LEU A 100 6.82 -11.04 -6.08
C LEU A 100 7.21 -9.78 -6.87
N ALA A 101 6.64 -9.61 -8.06
CA ALA A 101 6.89 -8.43 -8.88
C ALA A 101 6.54 -7.14 -8.11
N PRO A 102 7.49 -6.20 -7.96
CA PRO A 102 7.23 -4.92 -7.29
C PRO A 102 6.21 -4.10 -8.06
N PHE A 103 5.55 -3.17 -7.37
CA PHE A 103 4.57 -2.29 -7.99
C PHE A 103 4.55 -0.91 -7.34
N THR A 104 3.88 0.02 -8.01
CA THR A 104 3.77 1.40 -7.57
C THR A 104 2.30 1.77 -7.41
N HIS A 105 1.97 2.45 -6.32
CA HIS A 105 0.67 3.06 -6.08
C HIS A 105 0.84 4.57 -5.90
N VAL A 106 0.19 5.35 -6.77
CA VAL A 106 0.33 6.81 -6.80
C VAL A 106 -0.79 7.44 -5.99
N LEU A 107 -0.42 8.27 -5.03
CA LEU A 107 -1.32 9.12 -4.26
C LEU A 107 -1.07 10.59 -4.64
N THR A 108 -2.01 11.47 -4.32
CA THR A 108 -1.94 12.89 -4.66
C THR A 108 -0.64 13.59 -4.18
N HIS A 109 -0.07 13.14 -3.06
CA HIS A 109 1.06 13.79 -2.40
C HIS A 109 2.24 12.86 -2.08
N ARG A 110 2.21 11.61 -2.54
CA ARG A 110 3.32 10.66 -2.43
C ARG A 110 3.18 9.51 -3.42
N ILE A 111 4.29 8.93 -3.80
CA ILE A 111 4.38 7.71 -4.59
C ILE A 111 4.79 6.59 -3.64
N MET A 112 3.98 5.52 -3.58
CA MET A 112 4.27 4.35 -2.76
C MET A 112 4.81 3.24 -3.66
N ARG A 113 6.05 2.80 -3.41
CA ARG A 113 6.64 1.63 -4.08
C ARG A 113 6.62 0.47 -3.10
N PHE A 114 6.10 -0.67 -3.54
CA PHE A 114 5.98 -1.88 -2.75
C PHE A 114 6.85 -2.99 -3.34
N ALA A 115 7.65 -3.61 -2.49
CA ALA A 115 8.36 -4.86 -2.75
C ALA A 115 7.69 -5.96 -1.92
N PRO A 116 6.77 -6.75 -2.50
CA PRO A 116 6.06 -7.80 -1.81
C PRO A 116 6.87 -9.10 -1.79
N TYR A 117 6.79 -9.81 -0.65
CA TYR A 117 7.43 -11.10 -0.43
C TYR A 117 6.44 -12.11 0.12
N VAL A 118 6.43 -13.32 -0.41
CA VAL A 118 5.61 -14.44 0.08
C VAL A 118 6.47 -15.32 0.97
N LEU A 119 5.96 -15.65 2.15
CA LEU A 119 6.58 -16.59 3.07
C LEU A 119 5.50 -17.58 3.56
N SER A 120 5.67 -18.86 3.21
CA SER A 120 4.79 -19.91 3.69
C SER A 120 5.30 -20.44 5.05
N VAL A 121 4.38 -20.60 5.99
CA VAL A 121 4.65 -21.17 7.32
C VAL A 121 3.67 -22.30 7.63
N PRO A 122 4.12 -23.35 8.34
CA PRO A 122 3.24 -24.47 8.68
C PRO A 122 2.18 -24.12 9.73
N SER A 123 2.44 -23.10 10.53
CA SER A 123 1.51 -22.56 11.54
C SER A 123 1.82 -21.11 11.79
N LEU A 124 0.77 -20.34 12.12
CA LEU A 124 0.95 -18.95 12.48
C LEU A 124 1.48 -18.86 13.92
N PRO A 125 2.65 -18.23 14.15
CA PRO A 125 3.17 -18.04 15.50
C PRO A 125 2.30 -17.03 16.26
N MET A 126 2.47 -16.98 17.59
CA MET A 126 1.87 -15.90 18.38
C MET A 126 2.50 -14.56 17.96
N LEU A 127 1.68 -13.63 17.48
CA LEU A 127 2.13 -12.33 17.02
C LEU A 127 1.90 -11.26 18.08
N ARG A 128 2.88 -10.39 18.26
CA ARG A 128 2.73 -9.14 19.00
C ARG A 128 2.63 -8.00 18.00
N LEU A 129 1.40 -7.54 17.74
CA LEU A 129 1.15 -6.50 16.76
C LEU A 129 1.58 -5.12 17.27
N ASP A 130 2.38 -4.41 16.50
CA ASP A 130 2.67 -3.00 16.72
C ASP A 130 2.22 -2.17 15.52
N GLY A 131 1.44 -1.12 15.78
CA GLY A 131 0.84 -0.27 14.76
C GLY A 131 -0.35 -0.89 14.01
N TYR A 132 -0.90 -2.01 14.51
CA TYR A 132 -2.10 -2.66 13.99
C TYR A 132 -3.07 -2.99 15.13
N THR A 133 -4.36 -3.02 14.87
CA THR A 133 -5.42 -3.20 15.88
C THR A 133 -6.04 -4.59 15.91
N ALA A 134 -5.88 -5.37 14.84
CA ALA A 134 -6.40 -6.73 14.74
C ALA A 134 -5.64 -7.54 13.67
N GLN A 135 -5.77 -8.87 13.72
CA GLN A 135 -5.26 -9.80 12.71
C GLN A 135 -6.36 -10.73 12.23
N ARG A 136 -6.24 -11.20 11.00
CA ARG A 136 -7.16 -12.16 10.39
C ARG A 136 -6.43 -12.99 9.33
N LEU A 137 -6.75 -14.28 9.26
CA LEU A 137 -6.42 -15.12 8.11
C LEU A 137 -7.56 -15.03 7.09
N LEU A 138 -7.20 -14.95 5.81
CA LEU A 138 -8.12 -14.75 4.71
C LEU A 138 -7.71 -15.62 3.53
N ARG A 139 -8.68 -16.34 2.93
CA ARG A 139 -8.49 -16.95 1.61
C ARG A 139 -8.37 -15.85 0.55
N PRO A 140 -7.24 -15.79 -0.19
CA PRO A 140 -7.02 -14.70 -1.15
C PRO A 140 -7.97 -14.72 -2.35
N ASP A 141 -8.54 -15.91 -2.68
CA ASP A 141 -9.48 -16.15 -3.76
C ASP A 141 -10.96 -16.02 -3.36
N SER A 142 -11.25 -15.85 -2.07
CA SER A 142 -12.62 -15.81 -1.56
C SER A 142 -13.06 -14.36 -1.27
N PRO A 143 -14.18 -13.87 -1.87
CA PRO A 143 -14.68 -12.55 -1.58
C PRO A 143 -15.08 -12.44 -0.12
N GLN A 144 -14.39 -11.59 0.62
CA GLN A 144 -14.68 -11.33 2.03
C GLN A 144 -15.21 -9.91 2.19
N SER A 145 -16.18 -9.73 3.09
CA SER A 145 -16.74 -8.41 3.43
C SER A 145 -15.83 -7.60 4.36
N ILE A 146 -14.55 -7.45 3.99
CA ILE A 146 -13.59 -6.61 4.72
C ILE A 146 -13.12 -5.47 3.85
N GLY A 147 -12.84 -4.31 4.47
CA GLY A 147 -12.32 -3.15 3.76
C GLY A 147 -10.87 -3.38 3.32
N LEU A 148 -10.63 -3.41 2.02
CA LEU A 148 -9.30 -3.47 1.42
C LEU A 148 -9.03 -2.20 0.61
N SER A 149 -7.79 -1.74 0.59
CA SER A 149 -7.38 -0.72 -0.37
C SER A 149 -7.17 -1.34 -1.76
N ALA A 150 -7.23 -0.54 -2.82
CA ALA A 150 -7.05 -1.02 -4.19
C ALA A 150 -5.70 -1.75 -4.39
N TRP A 151 -4.63 -1.28 -3.76
CA TRP A 151 -3.32 -1.93 -3.87
C TRP A 151 -3.29 -3.32 -3.21
N VAL A 152 -3.99 -3.49 -2.07
CA VAL A 152 -4.09 -4.80 -1.39
C VAL A 152 -4.90 -5.77 -2.23
N SER A 153 -6.04 -5.33 -2.78
CA SER A 153 -6.86 -6.18 -3.67
C SER A 153 -6.06 -6.65 -4.88
N SER A 154 -5.29 -5.75 -5.52
CA SER A 154 -4.42 -6.10 -6.64
C SER A 154 -3.29 -7.05 -6.23
N LEU A 155 -2.74 -6.90 -5.03
CA LEU A 155 -1.68 -7.78 -4.51
C LEU A 155 -2.22 -9.19 -4.25
N LEU A 156 -3.38 -9.32 -3.60
CA LEU A 156 -4.01 -10.63 -3.34
C LEU A 156 -4.34 -11.38 -4.64
N ALA A 157 -4.83 -10.68 -5.67
CA ALA A 157 -5.05 -11.29 -6.99
C ALA A 157 -3.77 -11.91 -7.57
N ARG A 158 -2.63 -11.21 -7.46
CA ARG A 158 -1.33 -11.75 -7.90
C ARG A 158 -0.88 -12.97 -7.10
N VAL A 159 -1.17 -13.03 -5.80
CA VAL A 159 -0.86 -14.20 -4.98
C VAL A 159 -1.64 -15.42 -5.45
N VAL A 160 -2.92 -15.26 -5.83
CA VAL A 160 -3.74 -16.31 -6.41
C VAL A 160 -3.18 -16.79 -7.75
N GLU A 161 -2.83 -15.88 -8.66
CA GLU A 161 -2.24 -16.19 -9.97
C GLU A 161 -0.93 -16.96 -9.82
N ASP A 162 -0.07 -16.50 -8.92
CA ASP A 162 1.23 -17.11 -8.65
C ASP A 162 1.10 -18.53 -8.05
N SER A 163 0.12 -18.74 -7.16
CA SER A 163 -0.18 -20.07 -6.59
C SER A 163 -0.78 -21.04 -7.59
N SER A 164 -1.33 -20.55 -8.70
CA SER A 164 -1.96 -21.36 -9.76
C SER A 164 -0.96 -21.84 -10.83
N GLN A 165 0.29 -21.39 -10.80
CA GLN A 165 1.34 -21.84 -11.72
C GLN A 165 1.98 -23.14 -11.17
N PRO A 166 1.77 -24.31 -11.82
CA PRO A 166 2.38 -25.58 -11.39
C PRO A 166 3.87 -25.56 -11.73
N GLY A 167 4.74 -25.46 -10.74
CA GLY A 167 6.18 -25.60 -10.98
C GLY A 167 7.16 -25.03 -9.96
N LEU A 168 6.74 -24.63 -8.76
CA LEU A 168 7.64 -24.01 -7.77
C LEU A 168 7.37 -24.50 -6.32
N PHE A 169 7.08 -25.78 -6.15
CA PHE A 169 7.08 -26.45 -4.85
C PHE A 169 8.07 -27.60 -4.83
#